data_ad712c4f21316d4445d31c16c85aa6df
#
_entry.id   ad712c4f21316d4445d31c16c85aa6df
#
_cell.length_a   1.000
_cell.length_b   1.000
_cell.length_c   1.000
_cell.angle_alpha   90.00
_cell.angle_beta   90.00
_cell.angle_gamma   90.00
#
_symmetry.space_group_name_H-M   'P 1'
#
loop_
_entity.id
_entity.type
_entity.pdbx_description
1 polymer ?
#
loop_
_entity_poly.entity_id
_entity_poly.type
_entity_poly.pdbx_seq_one_letter_code
_entity_poly.pdbx_strand_id
1 'polypeptide(L)'
;EAFEGDQIFFQAHTSPGIYARAFLEGRLTERHLDNFRHELRPGGGLSSYPHPKLMPDFWQFPSASMGLGPMMAVYQARYNRYLEDRGLKEKSDARVWAFVGDGETDEPEALGAISLAAREGLDNLVFVVNCNLQRLDGPVRGNGKIIQELETFFAGAGWNVVKVIWGSDWDPLLAMDDEGLLARRMGELVDGQYQKYSVSSGAEQRAHFFGVDERLMQMSQQLTDEQIRTIRRGGHDPDKVYAAYRAAVDFKGAPSVVLAKTIKGYG
;
A
#
# COMPACT_ATOMS: atom_id res chain seq x y z
N GLU A 1 -11.47 30.40 -7.94
CA GLU A 1 -10.18 29.68 -8.04
C GLU A 1 -10.50 28.20 -8.12
N ALA A 2 -10.14 27.53 -9.22
CA ALA A 2 -10.30 26.10 -9.32
C ALA A 2 -9.24 25.45 -8.42
N PHE A 3 -9.67 24.82 -7.32
CA PHE A 3 -8.78 24.03 -6.48
C PHE A 3 -8.33 22.80 -7.28
N GLU A 4 -7.05 22.72 -7.56
CA GLU A 4 -6.46 21.56 -8.21
C GLU A 4 -5.99 20.57 -7.12
N GLY A 5 -6.81 19.55 -6.89
CA GLY A 5 -6.52 18.51 -5.92
C GLY A 5 -5.54 17.46 -6.45
N ASP A 6 -5.15 16.55 -5.58
CA ASP A 6 -4.33 15.40 -5.94
C ASP A 6 -5.05 14.48 -6.93
N GLN A 7 -4.29 13.85 -7.81
CA GLN A 7 -4.75 12.86 -8.77
C GLN A 7 -4.44 11.46 -8.27
N ILE A 8 -5.44 10.55 -8.25
CA ILE A 8 -5.28 9.25 -7.60
C ILE A 8 -5.60 8.12 -8.56
N PHE A 9 -4.64 7.23 -8.72
CA PHE A 9 -4.79 5.95 -9.42
C PHE A 9 -5.01 4.85 -8.39
N PHE A 10 -6.16 4.20 -8.43
CA PHE A 10 -6.48 3.09 -7.54
C PHE A 10 -6.28 1.75 -8.24
N GLN A 11 -5.65 0.80 -7.56
CA GLN A 11 -5.65 -0.58 -7.98
C GLN A 11 -7.08 -1.10 -8.10
N ALA A 12 -7.38 -1.87 -9.13
CA ALA A 12 -8.72 -2.38 -9.40
C ALA A 12 -9.32 -3.19 -8.23
N HIS A 13 -8.51 -4.00 -7.55
CA HIS A 13 -8.94 -4.83 -6.42
C HIS A 13 -9.35 -4.02 -5.17
N THR A 14 -9.01 -2.73 -5.10
CA THR A 14 -9.42 -1.86 -3.97
C THR A 14 -10.79 -1.23 -4.16
N SER A 15 -11.41 -1.37 -5.35
CA SER A 15 -12.71 -0.74 -5.68
C SER A 15 -13.80 -0.99 -4.63
N PRO A 16 -13.98 -2.20 -4.06
CA PRO A 16 -14.98 -2.42 -3.01
C PRO A 16 -14.76 -1.52 -1.78
N GLY A 17 -13.53 -1.37 -1.33
CA GLY A 17 -13.18 -0.51 -0.19
C GLY A 17 -13.44 0.98 -0.49
N ILE A 18 -13.13 1.43 -1.72
CA ILE A 18 -13.39 2.79 -2.16
C ILE A 18 -14.90 3.07 -2.21
N TYR A 19 -15.69 2.12 -2.73
CA TYR A 19 -17.15 2.25 -2.75
C TYR A 19 -17.74 2.25 -1.33
N ALA A 20 -17.26 1.37 -0.44
CA ALA A 20 -17.68 1.35 0.95
C ALA A 20 -17.40 2.70 1.65
N ARG A 21 -16.21 3.26 1.44
CA ARG A 21 -15.86 4.57 1.98
C ARG A 21 -16.75 5.69 1.40
N ALA A 22 -16.95 5.71 0.10
CA ALA A 22 -17.81 6.69 -0.58
C ALA A 22 -19.27 6.61 -0.14
N PHE A 23 -19.76 5.40 0.18
CA PHE A 23 -21.08 5.20 0.78
C PHE A 23 -21.16 5.85 2.17
N LEU A 24 -20.16 5.62 3.03
CA LEU A 24 -20.10 6.24 4.37
C LEU A 24 -20.00 7.77 4.30
N GLU A 25 -19.45 8.31 3.23
CA GLU A 25 -19.39 9.77 2.96
C GLU A 25 -20.69 10.33 2.34
N GLY A 26 -21.71 9.48 2.12
CA GLY A 26 -22.97 9.88 1.51
C GLY A 26 -22.92 10.13 -0.01
N ARG A 27 -21.84 9.76 -0.68
CA ARG A 27 -21.66 9.88 -2.14
C ARG A 27 -22.34 8.76 -2.93
N LEU A 28 -22.60 7.63 -2.28
CA LEU A 28 -23.28 6.47 -2.84
C LEU A 28 -24.47 6.09 -1.98
N THR A 29 -25.43 5.38 -2.55
CA THR A 29 -26.62 4.86 -1.87
C THR A 29 -26.55 3.33 -1.76
N GLU A 30 -27.38 2.73 -0.88
CA GLU A 30 -27.52 1.27 -0.75
C GLU A 30 -27.81 0.62 -2.12
N ARG A 31 -28.67 1.23 -2.93
CA ARG A 31 -28.98 0.75 -4.28
C ARG A 31 -27.74 0.66 -5.17
N HIS A 32 -26.80 1.59 -5.06
CA HIS A 32 -25.54 1.52 -5.78
C HIS A 32 -24.73 0.30 -5.32
N LEU A 33 -24.65 0.04 -4.00
CA LEU A 33 -23.93 -1.11 -3.45
C LEU A 33 -24.58 -2.43 -3.88
N ASP A 34 -25.93 -2.55 -3.84
CA ASP A 34 -26.67 -3.72 -4.31
C ASP A 34 -26.43 -4.03 -5.79
N ASN A 35 -26.12 -3.01 -6.57
CA ASN A 35 -25.80 -3.12 -7.99
C ASN A 35 -24.28 -3.17 -8.27
N PHE A 36 -23.45 -3.49 -7.29
CA PHE A 36 -22.03 -3.73 -7.54
C PHE A 36 -21.83 -4.87 -8.54
N ARG A 37 -21.00 -4.63 -9.56
CA ARG A 37 -20.78 -5.53 -10.69
C ARG A 37 -22.02 -5.81 -11.56
N HIS A 38 -23.01 -4.93 -11.51
CA HIS A 38 -24.21 -4.99 -12.33
C HIS A 38 -24.42 -3.65 -13.05
N GLU A 39 -23.41 -3.18 -13.75
CA GLU A 39 -23.30 -1.85 -14.34
C GLU A 39 -24.44 -1.52 -15.31
N LEU A 40 -24.99 -2.55 -15.97
CA LEU A 40 -26.04 -2.40 -16.98
C LEU A 40 -27.46 -2.45 -16.41
N ARG A 41 -27.65 -2.59 -15.11
CA ARG A 41 -28.99 -2.56 -14.53
C ARG A 41 -29.64 -1.17 -14.63
N PRO A 42 -30.96 -1.09 -14.79
CA PRO A 42 -31.69 0.18 -14.77
C PRO A 42 -31.39 0.97 -13.49
N GLY A 43 -30.98 2.22 -13.67
CA GLY A 43 -30.58 3.09 -12.55
C GLY A 43 -29.10 3.03 -12.21
N GLY A 44 -28.31 2.33 -13.03
CA GLY A 44 -26.86 2.23 -12.90
C GLY A 44 -26.42 1.24 -11.82
N GLY A 45 -25.12 0.92 -11.81
CA GLY A 45 -24.47 0.08 -10.83
C GLY A 45 -23.01 0.50 -10.68
N LEU A 46 -22.34 -0.07 -9.67
CA LEU A 46 -20.92 0.19 -9.46
C LEU A 46 -20.08 -0.74 -10.33
N SER A 47 -19.15 -0.16 -11.07
CA SER A 47 -18.25 -0.90 -11.95
C SER A 47 -17.33 -1.83 -11.16
N SER A 48 -16.97 -2.98 -11.71
CA SER A 48 -16.05 -3.95 -11.11
C SER A 48 -14.66 -3.34 -10.87
N TYR A 49 -14.25 -2.46 -11.78
CA TYR A 49 -12.96 -1.76 -11.78
C TYR A 49 -13.17 -0.25 -11.93
N PRO A 50 -12.22 0.60 -11.55
CA PRO A 50 -12.23 2.00 -11.91
C PRO A 50 -12.47 2.21 -13.40
N HIS A 51 -13.62 2.79 -13.76
CA HIS A 51 -14.06 2.89 -15.13
C HIS A 51 -14.75 4.24 -15.44
N PRO A 52 -13.98 5.26 -15.87
CA PRO A 52 -14.50 6.60 -16.09
C PRO A 52 -15.67 6.70 -17.09
N LYS A 53 -15.75 5.82 -18.10
CA LYS A 53 -16.89 5.82 -19.04
C LYS A 53 -18.20 5.36 -18.41
N LEU A 54 -18.15 4.43 -17.47
CA LEU A 54 -19.34 3.91 -16.76
C LEU A 54 -19.73 4.77 -15.57
N MET A 55 -18.74 5.41 -14.94
CA MET A 55 -18.93 6.24 -13.76
C MET A 55 -18.10 7.53 -13.88
N PRO A 56 -18.47 8.45 -14.81
CA PRO A 56 -17.65 9.64 -15.14
C PRO A 56 -17.54 10.64 -13.98
N ASP A 57 -18.56 10.71 -13.11
CA ASP A 57 -18.57 11.59 -11.95
C ASP A 57 -17.89 10.98 -10.70
N PHE A 58 -17.42 9.74 -10.82
CA PHE A 58 -16.82 9.02 -9.71
C PHE A 58 -15.34 8.67 -9.95
N TRP A 59 -15.02 8.08 -11.10
CA TRP A 59 -13.67 7.67 -11.44
C TRP A 59 -12.99 8.65 -12.38
N GLN A 60 -11.84 9.14 -11.96
CA GLN A 60 -11.03 10.04 -12.78
C GLN A 60 -10.15 9.26 -13.77
N PHE A 61 -9.58 8.12 -13.33
CA PHE A 61 -8.67 7.30 -14.12
C PHE A 61 -9.15 5.86 -14.20
N PRO A 62 -8.96 5.19 -15.37
CA PRO A 62 -9.21 3.76 -15.47
C PRO A 62 -8.08 2.98 -14.79
N SER A 63 -8.40 1.82 -14.23
CA SER A 63 -7.40 0.91 -13.69
C SER A 63 -7.82 -0.53 -13.85
N ALA A 64 -6.83 -1.38 -14.13
CA ALA A 64 -6.90 -2.83 -14.03
C ALA A 64 -5.62 -3.31 -13.36
N SER A 65 -5.65 -4.50 -12.73
CA SER A 65 -4.51 -5.01 -11.93
C SER A 65 -3.41 -5.65 -12.80
N MET A 66 -2.97 -4.95 -13.85
CA MET A 66 -2.04 -5.43 -14.87
C MET A 66 -0.81 -4.51 -15.03
N GLY A 67 -0.46 -3.77 -14.00
CA GLY A 67 0.70 -2.86 -14.03
C GLY A 67 0.48 -1.55 -14.79
N LEU A 68 -0.68 -1.35 -15.42
CA LEU A 68 -0.97 -0.16 -16.21
C LEU A 68 -1.23 1.07 -15.33
N GLY A 69 -1.85 0.90 -14.16
CA GLY A 69 -2.11 1.98 -13.22
C GLY A 69 -0.84 2.70 -12.77
N PRO A 70 0.17 1.99 -12.25
CA PRO A 70 1.47 2.57 -11.90
C PRO A 70 2.14 3.28 -13.07
N MET A 71 2.17 2.65 -14.25
CA MET A 71 2.75 3.24 -15.46
C MET A 71 2.03 4.55 -15.84
N MET A 72 0.71 4.55 -15.87
CA MET A 72 -0.08 5.75 -16.19
C MET A 72 0.15 6.86 -15.17
N ALA A 73 0.29 6.53 -13.88
CA ALA A 73 0.59 7.50 -12.82
C ALA A 73 1.95 8.19 -13.05
N VAL A 74 2.98 7.43 -13.46
CA VAL A 74 4.29 8.01 -13.83
C VAL A 74 4.14 9.00 -14.99
N TYR A 75 3.44 8.62 -16.06
CA TYR A 75 3.22 9.51 -17.20
C TYR A 75 2.35 10.72 -16.85
N GLN A 76 1.37 10.57 -15.97
CA GLN A 76 0.57 11.69 -15.48
C GLN A 76 1.42 12.69 -14.68
N ALA A 77 2.25 12.21 -13.75
CA ALA A 77 3.16 13.05 -12.98
C ALA A 77 4.15 13.79 -13.89
N ARG A 78 4.69 13.09 -14.88
CA ARG A 78 5.57 13.65 -15.91
C ARG A 78 4.86 14.72 -16.75
N TYR A 79 3.62 14.45 -17.15
CA TYR A 79 2.84 15.37 -17.96
C TYR A 79 2.48 16.65 -17.17
N ASN A 80 2.15 16.53 -15.90
CA ASN A 80 1.94 17.68 -15.03
C ASN A 80 3.18 18.58 -14.98
N ARG A 81 4.37 18.03 -14.78
CA ARG A 81 5.65 18.78 -14.82
C ARG A 81 5.90 19.43 -16.18
N TYR A 82 5.63 18.69 -17.26
CA TYR A 82 5.75 19.25 -18.62
C TYR A 82 4.85 20.49 -18.81
N LEU A 83 3.59 20.44 -18.36
CA LEU A 83 2.67 21.58 -18.47
C LEU A 83 3.15 22.78 -17.63
N GLU A 84 3.61 22.54 -16.41
CA GLU A 84 4.18 23.55 -15.52
C GLU A 84 5.44 24.20 -16.12
N ASP A 85 6.37 23.40 -16.64
CA ASP A 85 7.62 23.88 -17.23
C ASP A 85 7.40 24.65 -18.54
N ARG A 86 6.32 24.34 -19.25
CA ARG A 86 5.89 25.08 -20.45
C ARG A 86 5.08 26.33 -20.15
N GLY A 87 4.75 26.59 -18.89
CA GLY A 87 3.88 27.69 -18.48
C GLY A 87 2.43 27.54 -18.95
N LEU A 88 2.01 26.30 -19.29
CA LEU A 88 0.62 25.98 -19.68
C LEU A 88 -0.25 25.68 -18.48
N LYS A 89 0.34 25.47 -17.32
CA LYS A 89 -0.28 25.23 -16.03
C LYS A 89 0.52 25.97 -14.97
N GLU A 90 -0.17 26.54 -14.00
CA GLU A 90 0.50 27.11 -12.82
C GLU A 90 1.14 25.99 -11.98
N LYS A 91 2.30 26.29 -11.37
CA LYS A 91 2.94 25.36 -10.45
C LYS A 91 2.06 25.15 -9.23
N SER A 92 1.87 23.90 -8.84
CA SER A 92 1.07 23.52 -7.68
C SER A 92 1.76 22.46 -6.85
N ASP A 93 1.32 22.30 -5.60
CA ASP A 93 1.74 21.21 -4.72
C ASP A 93 0.93 19.93 -4.92
N ALA A 94 0.01 19.90 -5.91
CA ALA A 94 -0.78 18.73 -6.25
C ALA A 94 0.11 17.55 -6.66
N ARG A 95 -0.27 16.37 -6.19
CA ARG A 95 0.50 15.14 -6.40
C ARG A 95 -0.28 14.12 -7.19
N VAL A 96 0.46 13.21 -7.77
CA VAL A 96 -0.08 11.99 -8.36
C VAL A 96 0.20 10.84 -7.41
N TRP A 97 -0.86 10.16 -6.98
CA TRP A 97 -0.81 8.98 -6.12
C TRP A 97 -1.16 7.74 -6.92
N ALA A 98 -0.43 6.66 -6.70
CA ALA A 98 -0.79 5.35 -7.21
C ALA A 98 -0.86 4.33 -6.06
N PHE A 99 -2.05 3.79 -5.82
CA PHE A 99 -2.24 2.66 -4.92
C PHE A 99 -2.07 1.37 -5.71
N VAL A 100 -1.08 0.58 -5.34
CA VAL A 100 -0.56 -0.56 -6.11
C VAL A 100 -0.56 -1.81 -5.22
N GLY A 101 -0.88 -2.98 -5.76
CA GLY A 101 -0.67 -4.25 -5.08
C GLY A 101 0.77 -4.74 -5.20
N ASP A 102 1.26 -5.46 -4.19
CA ASP A 102 2.58 -6.08 -4.23
C ASP A 102 2.72 -7.08 -5.40
N GLY A 103 1.66 -7.84 -5.71
CA GLY A 103 1.65 -8.72 -6.88
C GLY A 103 1.60 -7.97 -8.22
N GLU A 104 1.01 -6.75 -8.25
CA GLU A 104 0.97 -5.92 -9.46
C GLU A 104 2.34 -5.36 -9.81
N THR A 105 3.25 -5.21 -8.84
CA THR A 105 4.60 -4.74 -9.10
C THR A 105 5.46 -5.71 -9.89
N ASP A 106 5.05 -6.97 -10.06
CA ASP A 106 5.75 -7.95 -10.90
C ASP A 106 5.45 -7.79 -12.39
N GLU A 107 4.42 -7.03 -12.74
CA GLU A 107 4.09 -6.78 -14.13
C GLU A 107 5.19 -5.95 -14.80
N PRO A 108 5.66 -6.35 -16.02
CA PRO A 108 6.73 -5.65 -16.71
C PRO A 108 6.45 -4.15 -16.91
N GLU A 109 5.19 -3.80 -17.11
CA GLU A 109 4.74 -2.41 -17.29
C GLU A 109 4.98 -1.57 -16.03
N ALA A 110 4.70 -2.13 -14.84
CA ALA A 110 4.98 -1.46 -13.57
C ALA A 110 6.48 -1.28 -13.36
N LEU A 111 7.28 -2.32 -13.56
CA LEU A 111 8.73 -2.30 -13.37
C LEU A 111 9.42 -1.34 -14.35
N GLY A 112 9.01 -1.33 -15.61
CA GLY A 112 9.61 -0.48 -16.64
C GLY A 112 9.45 1.02 -16.38
N ALA A 113 8.36 1.42 -15.74
CA ALA A 113 8.07 2.82 -15.45
C ALA A 113 8.85 3.39 -14.25
N ILE A 114 9.26 2.55 -13.30
CA ILE A 114 9.87 2.97 -12.03
C ILE A 114 11.18 3.73 -12.25
N SER A 115 12.06 3.23 -13.12
CA SER A 115 13.34 3.89 -13.40
C SER A 115 13.18 5.24 -14.11
N LEU A 116 12.14 5.40 -14.93
CA LEU A 116 11.84 6.67 -15.61
C LEU A 116 11.49 7.76 -14.60
N ALA A 117 10.64 7.46 -13.65
CA ALA A 117 10.20 8.41 -12.63
C ALA A 117 11.38 8.99 -11.83
N ALA A 118 12.33 8.14 -11.43
CA ALA A 118 13.51 8.57 -10.68
C ALA A 118 14.46 9.40 -11.56
N ARG A 119 14.70 9.02 -12.82
CA ARG A 119 15.57 9.77 -13.75
C ARG A 119 15.06 11.18 -14.00
N GLU A 120 13.74 11.38 -14.01
CA GLU A 120 13.13 12.69 -14.22
C GLU A 120 12.86 13.45 -12.91
N GLY A 121 13.25 12.87 -11.76
CA GLY A 121 13.09 13.51 -10.44
C GLY A 121 11.64 13.86 -10.11
N LEU A 122 10.68 12.98 -10.45
CA LEU A 122 9.26 13.25 -10.30
C LEU A 122 8.82 13.23 -8.82
N ASP A 123 9.20 14.26 -8.08
CA ASP A 123 8.87 14.40 -6.65
C ASP A 123 7.41 14.75 -6.37
N ASN A 124 6.62 14.92 -7.42
CA ASN A 124 5.16 15.02 -7.39
C ASN A 124 4.46 13.65 -7.50
N LEU A 125 5.20 12.55 -7.46
CA LEU A 125 4.68 11.18 -7.57
C LEU A 125 4.88 10.41 -6.27
N VAL A 126 3.82 9.78 -5.77
CA VAL A 126 3.85 8.90 -4.61
C VAL A 126 3.19 7.56 -4.95
N PHE A 127 3.93 6.47 -4.78
CA PHE A 127 3.36 5.13 -4.80
C PHE A 127 3.07 4.65 -3.39
N VAL A 128 1.92 3.98 -3.20
CA VAL A 128 1.58 3.26 -1.98
C VAL A 128 1.38 1.80 -2.35
N VAL A 129 2.35 0.96 -2.00
CA VAL A 129 2.29 -0.47 -2.29
C VAL A 129 1.65 -1.20 -1.12
N ASN A 130 0.51 -1.82 -1.37
CA ASN A 130 -0.22 -2.64 -0.42
C ASN A 130 0.40 -4.04 -0.35
N CYS A 131 1.33 -4.23 0.59
CA CYS A 131 2.07 -5.48 0.78
C CYS A 131 1.28 -6.45 1.67
N ASN A 132 0.28 -7.11 1.10
CA ASN A 132 -0.47 -8.16 1.79
C ASN A 132 0.16 -9.56 1.65
N LEU A 133 1.25 -9.68 0.91
CA LEU A 133 2.05 -10.90 0.69
C LEU A 133 1.29 -12.01 -0.06
N GLN A 134 0.19 -11.69 -0.75
CA GLN A 134 -0.65 -12.66 -1.45
C GLN A 134 -0.87 -12.28 -2.92
N ARG A 135 -0.83 -13.29 -3.78
CA ARG A 135 -1.32 -13.25 -5.16
C ARG A 135 -2.59 -14.09 -5.33
N LEU A 136 -3.19 -14.03 -6.53
CA LEU A 136 -4.33 -14.89 -6.86
C LEU A 136 -4.00 -16.39 -6.70
N ASP A 137 -2.78 -16.79 -7.04
CA ASP A 137 -2.32 -18.18 -7.09
C ASP A 137 -1.61 -18.62 -5.77
N GLY A 138 -1.64 -17.81 -4.71
CA GLY A 138 -0.99 -18.11 -3.45
C GLY A 138 0.01 -17.04 -2.98
N PRO A 139 1.06 -17.42 -2.23
CA PRO A 139 2.11 -16.49 -1.86
C PRO A 139 2.83 -15.93 -3.08
N VAL A 140 3.26 -14.66 -3.01
CA VAL A 140 4.03 -14.00 -4.07
C VAL A 140 5.25 -14.84 -4.45
N ARG A 141 5.96 -15.37 -3.44
CA ARG A 141 6.98 -16.42 -3.59
C ARG A 141 7.00 -17.28 -2.34
N GLY A 142 7.16 -18.59 -2.47
CA GLY A 142 7.11 -19.52 -1.34
C GLY A 142 8.10 -19.22 -0.20
N ASN A 143 9.32 -18.80 -0.54
CA ASN A 143 10.38 -18.40 0.41
C ASN A 143 10.83 -16.94 0.19
N GLY A 144 10.00 -16.12 -0.43
CA GLY A 144 10.32 -14.74 -0.73
C GLY A 144 10.18 -13.82 0.47
N LYS A 145 10.76 -12.63 0.29
CA LYS A 145 10.66 -11.48 1.19
C LYS A 145 10.34 -10.27 0.31
N ILE A 146 9.10 -10.20 -0.18
CA ILE A 146 8.70 -9.24 -1.21
C ILE A 146 8.94 -7.79 -0.79
N ILE A 147 8.76 -7.45 0.49
CA ILE A 147 8.98 -6.08 0.96
C ILE A 147 10.45 -5.70 0.84
N GLN A 148 11.38 -6.58 1.19
CA GLN A 148 12.82 -6.34 1.05
C GLN A 148 13.24 -6.31 -0.42
N GLU A 149 12.66 -7.13 -1.27
CA GLU A 149 12.88 -7.10 -2.71
C GLU A 149 12.42 -5.76 -3.29
N LEU A 150 11.22 -5.31 -2.98
CA LEU A 150 10.70 -4.01 -3.42
C LEU A 150 11.50 -2.84 -2.86
N GLU A 151 11.88 -2.88 -1.58
CA GLU A 151 12.76 -1.86 -0.98
C GLU A 151 14.05 -1.71 -1.79
N THR A 152 14.73 -2.83 -2.07
CA THR A 152 15.98 -2.85 -2.81
C THR A 152 15.78 -2.33 -4.24
N PHE A 153 14.69 -2.75 -4.88
CA PHE A 153 14.37 -2.37 -6.24
C PHE A 153 14.10 -0.87 -6.37
N PHE A 154 13.22 -0.32 -5.53
CA PHE A 154 12.91 1.11 -5.55
C PHE A 154 14.10 1.98 -5.13
N ALA A 155 14.81 1.59 -4.07
CA ALA A 155 16.01 2.32 -3.64
C ALA A 155 17.10 2.28 -4.71
N GLY A 156 17.35 1.13 -5.36
CA GLY A 156 18.28 0.98 -6.46
C GLY A 156 17.91 1.79 -7.70
N ALA A 157 16.60 2.04 -7.91
CA ALA A 157 16.12 2.92 -8.97
C ALA A 157 16.21 4.42 -8.62
N GLY A 158 16.53 4.78 -7.38
CA GLY A 158 16.66 6.18 -6.93
C GLY A 158 15.40 6.78 -6.30
N TRP A 159 14.45 5.96 -5.86
CA TRP A 159 13.26 6.43 -5.14
C TRP A 159 13.54 6.63 -3.64
N ASN A 160 12.81 7.56 -3.04
CA ASN A 160 12.68 7.64 -1.60
C ASN A 160 11.75 6.51 -1.10
N VAL A 161 12.27 5.63 -0.25
CA VAL A 161 11.52 4.45 0.24
C VAL A 161 11.14 4.63 1.71
N VAL A 162 9.85 4.59 2.00
CA VAL A 162 9.29 4.63 3.34
C VAL A 162 8.61 3.29 3.63
N LYS A 163 8.98 2.63 4.73
CA LYS A 163 8.40 1.33 5.12
C LYS A 163 7.44 1.48 6.30
N VAL A 164 6.23 0.94 6.18
CA VAL A 164 5.21 0.91 7.23
C VAL A 164 4.87 -0.56 7.53
N ILE A 165 5.74 -1.21 8.28
CA ILE A 165 5.73 -2.66 8.49
C ILE A 165 5.04 -3.03 9.79
N TRP A 166 5.40 -2.36 10.89
CA TRP A 166 4.98 -2.65 12.25
C TRP A 166 4.09 -1.53 12.79
N GLY A 167 2.95 -1.92 13.36
CA GLY A 167 2.05 -0.98 14.05
C GLY A 167 2.62 -0.55 15.41
N SER A 168 2.00 0.45 16.01
CA SER A 168 2.41 1.02 17.30
C SER A 168 2.39 0.02 18.45
N ASP A 169 1.63 -1.06 18.31
CA ASP A 169 1.60 -2.16 19.30
C ASP A 169 2.96 -2.87 19.45
N TRP A 170 3.85 -2.75 18.47
CA TRP A 170 5.21 -3.28 18.50
C TRP A 170 6.21 -2.31 19.17
N ASP A 171 5.89 -1.03 19.27
CA ASP A 171 6.84 -0.02 19.75
C ASP A 171 7.40 -0.32 21.16
N PRO A 172 6.58 -0.79 22.14
CA PRO A 172 7.12 -1.17 23.45
C PRO A 172 8.11 -2.33 23.40
N LEU A 173 7.86 -3.33 22.53
CA LEU A 173 8.75 -4.47 22.37
C LEU A 173 10.06 -4.06 21.67
N LEU A 174 9.95 -3.23 20.62
CA LEU A 174 11.12 -2.71 19.91
C LEU A 174 11.96 -1.78 20.79
N ALA A 175 11.34 -1.03 21.70
CA ALA A 175 12.05 -0.18 22.67
C ALA A 175 12.88 -0.97 23.71
N MET A 176 12.57 -2.25 23.89
CA MET A 176 13.33 -3.15 24.79
C MET A 176 14.37 -4.00 24.03
N ASP A 177 14.44 -3.87 22.71
CA ASP A 177 15.31 -4.69 21.86
C ASP A 177 16.71 -4.09 21.71
N ASP A 178 17.41 -3.89 22.85
CA ASP A 178 18.72 -3.23 22.89
C ASP A 178 19.79 -3.95 22.02
N GLU A 179 19.66 -5.26 21.85
CA GLU A 179 20.58 -6.08 21.06
C GLU A 179 20.12 -6.29 19.60
N GLY A 180 18.95 -5.78 19.20
CA GLY A 180 18.36 -5.97 17.88
C GLY A 180 17.95 -7.42 17.59
N LEU A 181 17.70 -8.22 18.61
CA LEU A 181 17.32 -9.62 18.48
C LEU A 181 15.92 -9.79 17.89
N LEU A 182 14.97 -8.97 18.37
CA LEU A 182 13.60 -8.94 17.86
C LEU A 182 13.59 -8.45 16.41
N ALA A 183 14.31 -7.37 16.12
CA ALA A 183 14.43 -6.82 14.76
C ALA A 183 15.04 -7.85 13.80
N ARG A 184 16.08 -8.59 14.24
CA ARG A 184 16.69 -9.69 13.47
C ARG A 184 15.68 -10.81 13.22
N ARG A 185 14.97 -11.26 14.26
CA ARG A 185 13.93 -12.29 14.14
C ARG A 185 12.85 -11.90 13.15
N MET A 186 12.37 -10.65 13.19
CA MET A 186 11.43 -10.10 12.23
C MET A 186 11.98 -10.16 10.78
N GLY A 187 13.26 -9.90 10.60
CA GLY A 187 13.92 -9.93 9.30
C GLY A 187 14.22 -11.33 8.75
N GLU A 188 14.31 -12.36 9.61
CA GLU A 188 14.56 -13.75 9.21
C GLU A 188 13.34 -14.42 8.57
N LEU A 189 12.14 -14.04 9.01
CA LEU A 189 10.91 -14.67 8.58
C LEU A 189 10.61 -14.38 7.10
N VAL A 190 10.14 -15.41 6.41
CA VAL A 190 9.67 -15.31 5.02
C VAL A 190 8.17 -15.03 4.95
N ASP A 191 7.72 -14.59 3.79
CA ASP A 191 6.32 -14.15 3.57
C ASP A 191 5.30 -15.23 3.95
N GLY A 192 5.55 -16.49 3.61
CA GLY A 192 4.67 -17.60 3.96
C GLY A 192 4.50 -17.82 5.47
N GLN A 193 5.55 -17.53 6.27
CA GLN A 193 5.47 -17.62 7.73
C GLN A 193 4.59 -16.47 8.28
N TYR A 194 4.72 -15.26 7.75
CA TYR A 194 3.86 -14.14 8.14
C TYR A 194 2.39 -14.36 7.76
N GLN A 195 2.13 -14.99 6.61
CA GLN A 195 0.77 -15.38 6.22
C GLN A 195 0.20 -16.41 7.20
N LYS A 196 0.98 -17.40 7.59
CA LYS A 196 0.55 -18.38 8.60
C LYS A 196 0.19 -17.69 9.93
N TYR A 197 0.99 -16.72 10.38
CA TYR A 197 0.69 -16.01 11.63
C TYR A 197 -0.57 -15.16 11.57
N SER A 198 -1.03 -14.74 10.39
CA SER A 198 -2.29 -13.99 10.29
C SER A 198 -3.53 -14.81 10.64
N VAL A 199 -3.41 -16.16 10.64
CA VAL A 199 -4.49 -17.10 10.95
C VAL A 199 -4.18 -18.01 12.16
N SER A 200 -2.99 -17.90 12.74
CA SER A 200 -2.58 -18.69 13.91
C SER A 200 -3.09 -18.08 15.22
N SER A 201 -3.26 -18.94 16.24
CA SER A 201 -3.53 -18.47 17.60
C SER A 201 -2.35 -17.70 18.19
N GLY A 202 -2.61 -16.85 19.19
CA GLY A 202 -1.55 -16.13 19.90
C GLY A 202 -0.55 -17.06 20.60
N ALA A 203 -1.04 -18.17 21.14
CA ALA A 203 -0.18 -19.20 21.76
C ALA A 203 0.79 -19.82 20.73
N GLU A 204 0.30 -20.15 19.51
CA GLU A 204 1.16 -20.64 18.43
C GLU A 204 2.16 -19.57 17.98
N GLN A 205 1.73 -18.32 17.84
CA GLN A 205 2.63 -17.22 17.51
C GLN A 205 3.69 -17.03 18.59
N ARG A 206 3.33 -17.07 19.87
CA ARG A 206 4.28 -17.03 20.99
C ARG A 206 5.31 -18.15 20.89
N ALA A 207 4.87 -19.39 20.71
CA ALA A 207 5.76 -20.55 20.63
C ALA A 207 6.69 -20.49 19.41
N HIS A 208 6.18 -20.11 18.24
CA HIS A 208 6.95 -20.18 16.99
C HIS A 208 7.73 -18.91 16.66
N PHE A 209 7.22 -17.72 17.03
CA PHE A 209 7.91 -16.47 16.75
C PHE A 209 8.89 -16.11 17.87
N PHE A 210 8.41 -16.10 19.13
CA PHE A 210 9.23 -15.70 20.27
C PHE A 210 10.00 -16.87 20.88
N GLY A 211 9.47 -18.09 20.81
CA GLY A 211 10.04 -19.29 21.46
C GLY A 211 11.36 -19.81 20.88
N VAL A 212 11.92 -19.16 19.87
CA VAL A 212 13.22 -19.53 19.27
C VAL A 212 14.41 -19.05 20.11
N ASP A 213 14.21 -18.10 21.03
CA ASP A 213 15.22 -17.55 21.94
C ASP A 213 14.57 -17.19 23.27
N GLU A 214 15.24 -17.48 24.39
CA GLU A 214 14.72 -17.23 25.74
C GLU A 214 14.45 -15.75 26.01
N ARG A 215 15.26 -14.86 25.46
CA ARG A 215 15.10 -13.39 25.62
C ARG A 215 13.86 -12.89 24.86
N LEU A 216 13.63 -13.41 23.65
CA LEU A 216 12.39 -13.11 22.92
C LEU A 216 11.17 -13.64 23.67
N MET A 217 11.25 -14.85 24.22
CA MET A 217 10.18 -15.40 25.04
C MET A 217 9.90 -14.53 26.26
N GLN A 218 10.93 -14.03 26.96
CA GLN A 218 10.78 -13.12 28.10
C GLN A 218 10.11 -11.81 27.65
N MET A 219 10.51 -11.21 26.51
CA MET A 219 9.87 -10.01 25.96
C MET A 219 8.37 -10.22 25.73
N SER A 220 7.98 -11.43 25.29
CA SER A 220 6.58 -11.74 25.02
C SER A 220 5.72 -11.96 26.27
N GLN A 221 6.31 -12.16 27.46
CA GLN A 221 5.56 -12.45 28.70
C GLN A 221 4.66 -11.31 29.16
N GLN A 222 4.97 -10.06 28.78
CA GLN A 222 4.14 -8.91 29.09
C GLN A 222 2.87 -8.82 28.23
N LEU A 223 2.73 -9.65 27.20
CA LEU A 223 1.58 -9.70 26.32
C LEU A 223 0.76 -10.95 26.57
N THR A 224 -0.54 -10.82 26.56
CA THR A 224 -1.44 -11.99 26.49
C THR A 224 -1.41 -12.59 25.08
N ASP A 225 -1.85 -13.85 24.95
CA ASP A 225 -1.95 -14.50 23.63
C ASP A 225 -2.91 -13.74 22.71
N GLU A 226 -3.98 -13.17 23.26
CA GLU A 226 -4.90 -12.36 22.47
C GLU A 226 -4.24 -11.05 21.95
N GLN A 227 -3.43 -10.39 22.77
CA GLN A 227 -2.65 -9.23 22.32
C GLN A 227 -1.65 -9.60 21.23
N ILE A 228 -0.96 -10.75 21.35
CA ILE A 228 -0.06 -11.22 20.29
C ILE A 228 -0.82 -11.50 19.00
N ARG A 229 -2.00 -12.12 19.08
CA ARG A 229 -2.85 -12.41 17.92
C ARG A 229 -3.33 -11.15 17.20
N THR A 230 -3.67 -10.12 17.96
CA THR A 230 -4.28 -8.88 17.45
C THR A 230 -3.28 -7.77 17.16
N ILE A 231 -1.99 -7.98 17.38
CA ILE A 231 -0.94 -6.99 17.15
C ILE A 231 -0.95 -6.51 15.69
N ARG A 232 -1.05 -5.20 15.49
CA ARG A 232 -1.32 -4.62 14.17
C ARG A 232 -0.08 -4.64 13.25
N ARG A 233 -0.35 -4.82 11.97
CA ARG A 233 0.61 -4.48 10.90
C ARG A 233 0.59 -2.97 10.68
N GLY A 234 1.73 -2.41 10.24
CA GLY A 234 1.88 -0.97 10.08
C GLY A 234 0.87 -0.34 9.13
N GLY A 235 0.52 -1.02 8.02
CA GLY A 235 -0.47 -0.55 7.07
C GLY A 235 -1.92 -0.47 7.61
N HIS A 236 -2.17 -1.02 8.81
CA HIS A 236 -3.45 -0.93 9.53
C HIS A 236 -3.38 0.00 10.75
N ASP A 237 -2.28 0.72 10.91
CA ASP A 237 -2.07 1.69 11.97
C ASP A 237 -2.18 3.12 11.41
N PRO A 238 -3.27 3.86 11.73
CA PRO A 238 -3.50 5.17 11.14
C PRO A 238 -2.38 6.17 11.40
N ASP A 239 -1.78 6.15 12.60
CA ASP A 239 -0.71 7.09 12.97
C ASP A 239 0.57 6.81 12.18
N LYS A 240 0.93 5.53 12.05
CA LYS A 240 2.10 5.10 11.25
C LYS A 240 1.89 5.40 9.76
N VAL A 241 0.68 5.17 9.23
CA VAL A 241 0.32 5.48 7.83
C VAL A 241 0.38 6.99 7.60
N TYR A 242 -0.20 7.79 8.49
CA TYR A 242 -0.14 9.24 8.39
C TYR A 242 1.30 9.76 8.39
N ALA A 243 2.13 9.29 9.33
CA ALA A 243 3.53 9.68 9.41
C ALA A 243 4.30 9.31 8.12
N ALA A 244 4.02 8.14 7.55
CA ALA A 244 4.64 7.71 6.30
C ALA A 244 4.22 8.57 5.10
N TYR A 245 2.93 8.90 5.00
CA TYR A 245 2.43 9.78 3.93
C TYR A 245 3.04 11.17 4.05
N ARG A 246 3.14 11.72 5.27
CA ARG A 246 3.83 13.00 5.51
C ARG A 246 5.29 12.93 5.07
N ALA A 247 6.03 11.90 5.45
CA ALA A 247 7.42 11.73 5.04
C ALA A 247 7.57 11.64 3.52
N ALA A 248 6.65 10.94 2.83
CA ALA A 248 6.65 10.83 1.38
C ALA A 248 6.33 12.18 0.69
N VAL A 249 5.40 12.96 1.24
CA VAL A 249 4.98 14.27 0.70
C VAL A 249 6.06 15.34 0.93
N ASP A 250 6.71 15.32 2.08
CA ASP A 250 7.71 16.33 2.45
C ASP A 250 9.06 16.10 1.73
N PHE A 251 9.30 14.89 1.20
CA PHE A 251 10.51 14.57 0.45
C PHE A 251 10.50 15.27 -0.92
N LYS A 252 11.67 15.78 -1.35
CA LYS A 252 11.84 16.51 -2.61
C LYS A 252 12.99 15.91 -3.43
N GLY A 253 12.90 16.09 -4.74
CA GLY A 253 13.95 15.74 -5.69
C GLY A 253 13.89 14.30 -6.24
N ALA A 254 13.02 13.44 -5.70
CA ALA A 254 12.77 12.11 -6.26
C ALA A 254 11.34 11.64 -5.93
N PRO A 255 10.78 10.71 -6.70
CA PRO A 255 9.51 10.08 -6.36
C PRO A 255 9.60 9.28 -5.06
N SER A 256 8.48 9.14 -4.35
CA SER A 256 8.40 8.41 -3.09
C SER A 256 7.57 7.14 -3.22
N VAL A 257 7.98 6.08 -2.52
CA VAL A 257 7.18 4.86 -2.34
C VAL A 257 6.99 4.55 -0.87
N VAL A 258 5.74 4.26 -0.50
CA VAL A 258 5.36 3.76 0.82
C VAL A 258 5.06 2.27 0.70
N LEU A 259 5.88 1.42 1.32
CA LEU A 259 5.67 -0.02 1.39
C LEU A 259 4.87 -0.34 2.66
N ALA A 260 3.57 -0.56 2.51
CA ALA A 260 2.65 -0.73 3.63
C ALA A 260 2.29 -2.21 3.83
N LYS A 261 2.75 -2.81 4.94
CA LYS A 261 2.41 -4.19 5.28
C LYS A 261 1.00 -4.31 5.83
N THR A 262 0.18 -5.10 5.16
CA THR A 262 -1.24 -5.29 5.47
C THR A 262 -1.59 -6.77 5.61
N ILE A 263 -2.86 -7.03 5.91
CA ILE A 263 -3.48 -8.36 5.90
C ILE A 263 -4.64 -8.30 4.92
N LYS A 264 -4.70 -9.22 3.96
CA LYS A 264 -5.81 -9.31 3.01
C LYS A 264 -7.11 -9.67 3.77
N GLY A 265 -8.18 -8.91 3.52
CA GLY A 265 -9.45 -9.13 4.18
C GLY A 265 -9.49 -8.64 5.64
N TYR A 266 -8.65 -7.68 6.01
CA TYR A 266 -8.69 -7.04 7.32
C TYR A 266 -9.96 -6.19 7.48
N GLY A 267 -10.68 -6.36 8.62
CA GLY A 267 -11.94 -5.66 8.96
C GLY A 267 -13.18 -6.51 8.80
#